data_dcf03186bbc546eb3d4b9dc39ae67c2d
#
_entry.id   dcf03186bbc546eb3d4b9dc39ae67c2d
#
_cell.length_a   1.000
_cell.length_b   1.000
_cell.length_c   1.000
_cell.angle_alpha   90.00
_cell.angle_beta   90.00
_cell.angle_gamma   90.00
#
_symmetry.space_group_name_H-M   'P 1'
#
loop_
_entity.id
_entity.type
_entity.pdbx_description
1 polymer ?
#
loop_
_entity_poly.entity_id
_entity_poly.type
_entity_poly.pdbx_seq_one_letter_code
_entity_poly.pdbx_strand_id
1 'polypeptide(L)'
;MAADIFAKIGDIKGESLDDKHKDEVEVLSYSWDVTNTAHIPSGGGGGAGKATFQDLSIVHKIDKASPKLLEACATGQHLKEATITFRKAGKGQQEFLIVKMNDVIITGVVQSAPGSEAGSETVSLEFAKVDWEFKPQKADGSLDAGIHFKFDIQSNKVG
;
A
#
# COMPACT_ATOMS: atom_id res chain seq x y z
N MET A 1 17.66 4.75 5.50
CA MET A 1 17.57 5.23 4.13
C MET A 1 16.27 5.99 3.96
N ALA A 2 16.34 7.23 3.52
CA ALA A 2 15.13 8.02 3.29
C ALA A 2 14.44 7.57 2.00
N ALA A 3 13.12 7.51 2.04
CA ALA A 3 12.31 7.18 0.88
C ALA A 3 11.14 8.14 0.77
N ASP A 4 10.76 8.44 -0.45
CA ASP A 4 9.51 9.12 -0.74
C ASP A 4 8.46 8.07 -1.08
N ILE A 5 7.29 8.18 -0.50
CA ILE A 5 6.21 7.22 -0.71
C ILE A 5 5.01 7.96 -1.29
N PHE A 6 4.49 7.44 -2.39
CA PHE A 6 3.32 8.01 -3.07
C PHE A 6 2.23 6.97 -3.20
N ALA A 7 0.98 7.39 -3.09
CA ALA A 7 -0.16 6.51 -3.28
C ALA A 7 -1.10 7.08 -4.35
N LYS A 8 -1.34 6.29 -5.37
CA LYS A 8 -2.38 6.56 -6.36
C LYS A 8 -3.58 5.67 -6.02
N ILE A 9 -4.66 6.27 -5.57
CA ILE A 9 -5.84 5.55 -5.10
C ILE A 9 -7.00 5.83 -6.06
N GLY A 10 -7.22 4.91 -7.02
CA GLY A 10 -8.21 5.12 -8.08
C GLY A 10 -8.00 6.47 -8.78
N ASP A 11 -9.07 7.23 -8.92
CA ASP A 11 -9.05 8.56 -9.52
C ASP A 11 -9.02 9.69 -8.48
N ILE A 12 -8.81 9.36 -7.22
CA ILE A 12 -8.80 10.34 -6.14
C ILE A 12 -7.50 11.15 -6.20
N LYS A 13 -7.62 12.47 -6.30
CA LYS A 13 -6.48 13.37 -6.45
C LYS A 13 -5.96 13.83 -5.09
N GLY A 14 -4.66 13.62 -4.86
CA GLY A 14 -3.92 14.20 -3.74
C GLY A 14 -3.20 15.48 -4.13
N GLU A 15 -2.22 15.86 -3.34
CA GLU A 15 -1.55 17.15 -3.49
C GLU A 15 -0.07 17.04 -3.89
N SER A 16 0.41 15.87 -4.33
CA SER A 16 1.78 15.73 -4.78
C SER A 16 2.06 16.61 -6.01
N LEU A 17 3.14 17.36 -5.95
CA LEU A 17 3.63 18.16 -7.06
C LEU A 17 4.79 17.49 -7.79
N ASP A 18 5.14 16.28 -7.40
CA ASP A 18 6.23 15.54 -8.02
C ASP A 18 5.93 15.28 -9.50
N ASP A 19 6.92 15.43 -10.35
CA ASP A 19 6.76 15.31 -11.81
C ASP A 19 6.24 13.95 -12.24
N LYS A 20 6.68 12.88 -11.58
CA LYS A 20 6.27 11.49 -11.91
C LYS A 20 5.06 11.01 -11.12
N HIS A 21 4.73 11.66 -10.02
CA HIS A 21 3.65 11.30 -9.11
C HIS A 21 2.72 12.47 -8.83
N LYS A 22 2.49 13.28 -9.87
CA LYS A 22 1.62 14.45 -9.76
C LYS A 22 0.21 14.02 -9.36
N ASP A 23 -0.37 14.77 -8.43
CA ASP A 23 -1.73 14.55 -7.92
C ASP A 23 -1.91 13.24 -7.17
N GLU A 24 -0.84 12.56 -6.82
CA GLU A 24 -0.90 11.41 -5.93
C GLU A 24 -0.87 11.87 -4.48
N VAL A 25 -1.19 10.97 -3.57
CA VAL A 25 -1.12 11.24 -2.13
C VAL A 25 0.31 11.02 -1.66
N GLU A 26 0.87 12.02 -0.99
CA GLU A 26 2.18 11.88 -0.33
C GLU A 26 2.00 11.14 0.98
N VAL A 27 2.68 10.02 1.12
CA VAL A 27 2.50 9.09 2.23
C VAL A 27 3.61 9.27 3.27
N LEU A 28 3.22 9.39 4.54
CA LEU A 28 4.15 9.51 5.65
C LEU A 28 4.62 8.16 6.17
N SER A 29 3.74 7.18 6.20
CA SER A 29 4.07 5.83 6.64
C SER A 29 3.16 4.79 6.00
N TYR A 30 3.62 3.56 5.98
CA TYR A 30 2.98 2.42 5.35
C TYR A 30 3.06 1.23 6.29
N SER A 31 1.99 0.46 6.36
CA SER A 31 1.94 -0.74 7.18
C SER A 31 1.06 -1.80 6.51
N TRP A 32 1.54 -3.02 6.48
CA TRP A 32 0.80 -4.15 5.95
C TRP A 32 1.36 -5.44 6.53
N ASP A 33 0.48 -6.40 6.82
CA ASP A 33 0.91 -7.70 7.31
C ASP A 33 0.06 -8.82 6.73
N VAL A 34 0.69 -9.98 6.66
CA VAL A 34 0.07 -11.25 6.23
C VAL A 34 0.40 -12.27 7.30
N THR A 35 -0.62 -12.97 7.78
CA THR A 35 -0.46 -13.98 8.81
C THR A 35 -0.99 -15.33 8.33
N ASN A 36 -0.56 -16.40 8.98
CA ASN A 36 -1.03 -17.74 8.67
C ASN A 36 -1.35 -18.48 9.96
N THR A 37 -2.45 -19.20 9.96
CA THR A 37 -2.93 -19.94 11.14
C THR A 37 -2.30 -21.33 11.25
N ALA A 38 -1.38 -21.69 10.37
CA ALA A 38 -0.72 -23.00 10.42
C ALA A 38 -0.02 -23.21 11.75
N HIS A 39 -0.08 -24.43 12.26
CA HIS A 39 0.77 -24.83 13.36
C HIS A 39 1.32 -26.23 13.09
N ILE A 40 2.49 -26.51 13.64
CA ILE A 40 3.13 -27.81 13.50
C ILE A 40 2.94 -28.54 14.83
N PRO A 41 2.04 -29.53 14.91
CA PRO A 41 1.87 -30.29 16.13
C PRO A 41 3.08 -31.18 16.40
N SER A 42 3.42 -31.42 17.65
CA SER A 42 4.60 -32.16 18.11
C SER A 42 4.53 -33.69 17.83
N GLY A 43 3.65 -34.15 16.99
CA GLY A 43 3.47 -35.56 16.71
C GLY A 43 3.47 -35.93 15.21
N GLY A 44 3.92 -35.08 14.34
CA GLY A 44 3.94 -35.33 12.89
C GLY A 44 2.58 -35.05 12.22
N GLY A 45 2.60 -34.49 11.04
CA GLY A 45 1.42 -34.07 10.32
C GLY A 45 1.09 -32.60 10.56
N GLY A 46 1.81 -31.71 9.91
CA GLY A 46 1.48 -30.29 9.88
C GLY A 46 0.32 -30.05 8.94
N GLY A 47 -0.71 -29.33 9.39
CA GLY A 47 -1.77 -28.83 8.54
C GLY A 47 -1.37 -27.48 7.94
N ALA A 48 -1.64 -27.27 6.65
CA ALA A 48 -1.53 -25.97 6.06
C ALA A 48 -2.61 -25.06 6.64
N GLY A 49 -2.22 -23.97 7.29
CA GLY A 49 -3.16 -22.95 7.73
C GLY A 49 -3.64 -22.10 6.57
N LYS A 50 -4.61 -21.27 6.82
CA LYS A 50 -5.10 -20.29 5.87
C LYS A 50 -4.39 -18.94 6.09
N ALA A 51 -3.93 -18.34 5.02
CA ALA A 51 -3.36 -17.00 5.09
C ALA A 51 -4.47 -15.97 5.34
N THR A 52 -4.19 -15.00 6.18
CA THR A 52 -5.03 -13.83 6.40
C THR A 52 -4.25 -12.59 5.95
N PHE A 53 -4.79 -11.89 4.97
CA PHE A 53 -4.24 -10.63 4.50
C PHE A 53 -4.95 -9.50 5.23
N GLN A 54 -4.19 -8.78 6.05
CA GLN A 54 -4.72 -7.62 6.73
C GLN A 54 -4.89 -6.46 5.75
N ASP A 55 -5.72 -5.49 6.10
CA ASP A 55 -5.83 -4.28 5.30
C ASP A 55 -4.48 -3.56 5.27
N LEU A 56 -4.14 -3.05 4.10
CA LEU A 56 -2.96 -2.22 3.95
C LEU A 56 -3.29 -0.81 4.41
N SER A 57 -2.46 -0.24 5.28
CA SER A 57 -2.70 1.09 5.85
C SER A 57 -1.62 2.06 5.42
N ILE A 58 -2.03 3.26 5.09
CA ILE A 58 -1.14 4.39 4.85
C ILE A 58 -1.54 5.56 5.75
N VAL A 59 -0.55 6.34 6.16
CA VAL A 59 -0.77 7.57 6.90
C VAL A 59 -0.32 8.73 6.02
N HIS A 60 -1.15 9.74 5.89
CA HIS A 60 -0.82 10.97 5.17
C HIS A 60 -1.40 12.19 5.88
N LYS A 61 -0.94 13.36 5.53
CA LYS A 61 -1.53 14.59 6.05
C LYS A 61 -2.93 14.76 5.46
N ILE A 62 -3.83 15.31 6.24
CA ILE A 62 -5.17 15.69 5.74
C ILE A 62 -4.96 16.68 4.58
N ASP A 63 -5.50 16.33 3.42
CA ASP A 63 -5.30 17.08 2.17
C ASP A 63 -6.60 17.10 1.34
N LYS A 64 -6.49 17.55 0.10
CA LYS A 64 -7.67 17.62 -0.78
C LYS A 64 -8.23 16.25 -1.17
N ALA A 65 -7.47 15.17 -0.98
CA ALA A 65 -7.98 13.82 -1.22
C ALA A 65 -8.94 13.38 -0.10
N SER A 66 -8.81 13.93 1.08
CA SER A 66 -9.52 13.49 2.28
C SER A 66 -11.04 13.44 2.12
N PRO A 67 -11.73 14.44 1.54
CA PRO A 67 -13.17 14.34 1.34
C PRO A 67 -13.59 13.16 0.47
N LYS A 68 -12.82 12.88 -0.58
CA LYS A 68 -13.11 11.76 -1.49
C LYS A 68 -12.81 10.42 -0.86
N LEU A 69 -11.76 10.33 -0.05
CA LEU A 69 -11.45 9.13 0.71
C LEU A 69 -12.55 8.81 1.73
N LEU A 70 -13.03 9.82 2.44
CA LEU A 70 -14.16 9.68 3.37
C LEU A 70 -15.44 9.23 2.65
N GLU A 71 -15.74 9.84 1.51
CA GLU A 71 -16.91 9.49 0.70
C GLU A 71 -16.82 8.04 0.20
N ALA A 72 -15.68 7.64 -0.34
CA ALA A 72 -15.47 6.28 -0.83
C ALA A 72 -15.62 5.25 0.30
N CYS A 73 -15.11 5.56 1.48
CA CYS A 73 -15.27 4.71 2.66
C CYS A 73 -16.74 4.62 3.09
N ALA A 74 -17.40 5.76 3.19
CA ALA A 74 -18.79 5.82 3.65
C ALA A 74 -19.76 5.11 2.72
N THR A 75 -19.50 5.12 1.42
CA THR A 75 -20.37 4.51 0.41
C THR A 75 -19.96 3.09 0.01
N GLY A 76 -18.81 2.60 0.49
CA GLY A 76 -18.29 1.30 0.07
C GLY A 76 -17.92 1.25 -1.41
N GLN A 77 -17.47 2.37 -1.95
CA GLN A 77 -17.15 2.48 -3.37
C GLN A 77 -16.01 1.53 -3.76
N HIS A 78 -16.23 0.76 -4.82
CA HIS A 78 -15.20 -0.06 -5.42
C HIS A 78 -14.29 0.80 -6.28
N LEU A 79 -12.99 0.70 -6.02
CA LEU A 79 -11.95 1.32 -6.83
C LEU A 79 -11.27 0.24 -7.66
N LYS A 80 -11.00 0.52 -8.92
CA LYS A 80 -10.41 -0.47 -9.80
C LYS A 80 -9.01 -0.87 -9.37
N GLU A 81 -8.19 0.11 -8.97
CA GLU A 81 -6.83 -0.16 -8.54
C GLU A 81 -6.30 0.93 -7.62
N ALA A 82 -5.27 0.56 -6.85
CA ALA A 82 -4.46 1.48 -6.08
C ALA A 82 -3.00 1.04 -6.20
N THR A 83 -2.08 2.00 -6.26
CA THR A 83 -0.65 1.73 -6.37
C THR A 83 0.10 2.56 -5.35
N ILE A 84 0.96 1.91 -4.57
CA ILE A 84 1.84 2.59 -3.64
C ILE A 84 3.27 2.41 -4.15
N THR A 85 3.97 3.53 -4.32
CA THR A 85 5.33 3.54 -4.87
C THR A 85 6.30 4.09 -3.83
N PHE A 86 7.36 3.35 -3.57
CA PHE A 86 8.46 3.77 -2.73
C PHE A 86 9.65 4.10 -3.61
N ARG A 87 10.17 5.30 -3.45
CA ARG A 87 11.27 5.82 -4.26
C ARG A 87 12.39 6.29 -3.36
N LYS A 88 13.64 5.97 -3.72
CA LYS A 88 14.79 6.48 -2.98
C LYS A 88 14.86 7.98 -3.14
N ALA A 89 15.05 8.68 -2.03
CA ALA A 89 15.30 10.12 -2.04
C ALA A 89 16.67 10.40 -2.66
N GLY A 90 16.79 11.51 -3.37
CA GLY A 90 18.03 11.98 -3.96
C GLY A 90 18.10 11.78 -5.47
N LYS A 91 19.31 11.81 -6.01
CA LYS A 91 19.54 11.70 -7.45
C LYS A 91 19.12 10.31 -7.97
N GLY A 92 18.52 10.29 -9.16
CA GLY A 92 18.12 9.07 -9.83
C GLY A 92 16.71 8.63 -9.51
N GLN A 93 16.11 9.08 -8.41
CA GLN A 93 14.70 8.83 -8.09
C GLN A 93 14.26 7.40 -8.39
N GLN A 94 14.99 6.42 -7.85
CA GLN A 94 14.77 5.01 -8.13
C GLN A 94 13.58 4.46 -7.38
N GLU A 95 12.60 3.94 -8.09
CA GLU A 95 11.43 3.29 -7.53
C GLU A 95 11.77 1.84 -7.20
N PHE A 96 12.03 1.55 -5.93
CA PHE A 96 12.54 0.25 -5.50
C PHE A 96 11.45 -0.70 -4.99
N LEU A 97 10.27 -0.17 -4.64
CA LEU A 97 9.15 -1.00 -4.18
C LEU A 97 7.86 -0.46 -4.74
N ILE A 98 7.10 -1.32 -5.41
CA ILE A 98 5.82 -0.96 -6.00
C ILE A 98 4.77 -1.97 -5.54
N VAL A 99 3.70 -1.49 -4.92
CA VAL A 99 2.60 -2.33 -4.46
C VAL A 99 1.36 -1.98 -5.28
N LYS A 100 0.95 -2.88 -6.16
CA LYS A 100 -0.25 -2.71 -6.97
C LYS A 100 -1.37 -3.58 -6.43
N MET A 101 -2.53 -2.97 -6.22
CA MET A 101 -3.71 -3.63 -5.71
C MET A 101 -4.85 -3.47 -6.71
N ASN A 102 -5.63 -4.52 -6.90
CA ASN A 102 -6.80 -4.50 -7.77
C ASN A 102 -8.07 -4.80 -6.98
N ASP A 103 -9.18 -4.21 -7.40
CA ASP A 103 -10.47 -4.32 -6.76
C ASP A 103 -10.37 -3.90 -5.29
N VAL A 104 -10.25 -2.60 -5.09
CA VAL A 104 -9.92 -1.99 -3.80
C VAL A 104 -11.16 -1.36 -3.17
N ILE A 105 -11.28 -1.52 -1.86
CA ILE A 105 -12.28 -0.83 -1.06
C ILE A 105 -11.55 -0.12 0.08
N ILE A 106 -11.93 1.12 0.36
CA ILE A 106 -11.44 1.85 1.53
C ILE A 106 -12.27 1.40 2.73
N THR A 107 -11.64 0.69 3.66
CA THR A 107 -12.32 0.10 4.81
C THR A 107 -12.29 0.99 6.04
N GLY A 108 -11.41 1.98 6.05
CA GLY A 108 -11.32 2.91 7.17
C GLY A 108 -10.58 4.18 6.81
N VAL A 109 -11.02 5.27 7.39
CA VAL A 109 -10.33 6.56 7.38
C VAL A 109 -10.38 7.09 8.79
N VAL A 110 -9.23 7.17 9.45
CA VAL A 110 -9.12 7.63 10.84
C VAL A 110 -8.34 8.93 10.85
N GLN A 111 -8.98 10.00 11.26
CA GLN A 111 -8.35 11.31 11.33
C GLN A 111 -7.89 11.62 12.75
N SER A 112 -6.74 12.25 12.87
CA SER A 112 -6.16 12.64 14.14
C SER A 112 -5.43 13.98 13.97
N ALA A 113 -5.66 14.89 14.89
CA ALA A 113 -4.99 16.20 14.88
C ALA A 113 -4.61 16.60 16.30
N PRO A 114 -3.33 16.90 16.56
CA PRO A 114 -2.89 17.29 17.91
C PRO A 114 -3.24 18.72 18.30
N GLY A 115 -3.86 19.49 17.42
CA GLY A 115 -4.20 20.89 17.68
C GLY A 115 -3.09 21.88 17.35
N SER A 116 -1.84 21.43 17.31
CA SER A 116 -0.67 22.23 16.88
C SER A 116 -0.36 22.07 15.40
N GLU A 117 -0.98 21.11 14.73
CA GLU A 117 -0.81 20.80 13.30
C GLU A 117 -2.16 20.55 12.65
N ALA A 118 -2.17 20.61 11.32
CA ALA A 118 -3.40 20.42 10.53
C ALA A 118 -4.01 19.02 10.67
N GLY A 119 -3.19 18.04 11.06
CA GLY A 119 -3.66 16.68 11.27
C GLY A 119 -3.25 15.72 10.17
N SER A 120 -3.42 14.45 10.50
CA SER A 120 -3.14 13.35 9.59
C SER A 120 -4.33 12.40 9.55
N GLU A 121 -4.34 11.51 8.57
CA GLU A 121 -5.33 10.44 8.54
C GLU A 121 -4.69 9.12 8.14
N THR A 122 -5.22 8.05 8.71
CA THR A 122 -4.86 6.68 8.36
C THR A 122 -5.93 6.12 7.46
N VAL A 123 -5.54 5.68 6.28
CA VAL A 123 -6.43 5.09 5.28
C VAL A 123 -6.15 3.61 5.19
N SER A 124 -7.18 2.80 5.36
CA SER A 124 -7.07 1.34 5.27
C SER A 124 -7.70 0.84 3.98
N LEU A 125 -6.97 -0.01 3.26
CA LEU A 125 -7.35 -0.54 1.97
C LEU A 125 -7.48 -2.05 2.04
N GLU A 126 -8.62 -2.57 1.61
CA GLU A 126 -8.82 -4.00 1.34
C GLU A 126 -8.82 -4.20 -0.16
N PHE A 127 -8.31 -5.32 -0.63
CA PHE A 127 -8.15 -5.56 -2.07
C PHE A 127 -8.29 -7.05 -2.38
N ALA A 128 -8.66 -7.35 -3.63
CA ALA A 128 -8.83 -8.72 -4.09
C ALA A 128 -7.52 -9.33 -4.59
N LYS A 129 -6.66 -8.50 -5.20
CA LYS A 129 -5.39 -8.96 -5.77
C LYS A 129 -4.28 -8.00 -5.42
N VAL A 130 -3.07 -8.53 -5.26
CA VAL A 130 -1.88 -7.75 -4.99
C VAL A 130 -0.72 -8.22 -5.87
N ASP A 131 0.08 -7.27 -6.32
CA ASP A 131 1.39 -7.49 -6.95
C ASP A 131 2.38 -6.61 -6.21
N TRP A 132 3.21 -7.24 -5.38
CA TRP A 132 4.23 -6.58 -4.58
C TRP A 132 5.58 -6.83 -5.23
N GLU A 133 6.21 -5.77 -5.74
CA GLU A 133 7.46 -5.87 -6.49
C GLU A 133 8.57 -5.10 -5.79
N PHE A 134 9.65 -5.81 -5.46
CA PHE A 134 10.86 -5.21 -4.90
C PHE A 134 12.00 -5.32 -5.89
N LYS A 135 12.72 -4.21 -6.10
CA LYS A 135 13.88 -4.15 -6.99
C LYS A 135 15.14 -3.94 -6.15
N PRO A 136 15.99 -4.97 -6.01
CA PRO A 136 17.23 -4.84 -5.25
C PRO A 136 18.21 -3.93 -5.96
N GLN A 137 19.07 -3.27 -5.19
CA GLN A 137 20.13 -2.41 -5.73
C GLN A 137 21.36 -3.23 -6.02
N LYS A 138 21.91 -3.07 -7.22
CA LYS A 138 23.19 -3.68 -7.61
C LYS A 138 24.36 -2.95 -6.97
N ALA A 139 25.55 -3.56 -7.07
CA ALA A 139 26.79 -2.97 -6.55
C ALA A 139 27.10 -1.60 -7.19
N ASP A 140 26.70 -1.38 -8.44
CA ASP A 140 26.90 -0.11 -9.14
C ASP A 140 25.88 0.96 -8.82
N GLY A 141 24.91 0.66 -7.95
CA GLY A 141 23.86 1.59 -7.54
C GLY A 141 22.59 1.55 -8.38
N SER A 142 22.60 0.89 -9.54
CA SER A 142 21.37 0.72 -10.33
C SER A 142 20.45 -0.35 -9.73
N LEU A 143 19.18 -0.35 -10.14
CA LEU A 143 18.23 -1.36 -9.69
C LEU A 143 18.30 -2.60 -10.56
N ASP A 144 18.21 -3.75 -9.91
CA ASP A 144 18.10 -5.04 -10.59
C ASP A 144 16.64 -5.30 -10.99
N ALA A 145 16.44 -6.42 -11.71
CA ALA A 145 15.09 -6.86 -12.06
C ALA A 145 14.24 -7.07 -10.81
N GLY A 146 12.96 -6.77 -10.92
CA GLY A 146 12.03 -6.89 -9.81
C GLY A 146 11.76 -8.33 -9.42
N ILE A 147 11.60 -8.54 -8.13
CA ILE A 147 11.16 -9.81 -7.55
C ILE A 147 9.72 -9.60 -7.09
N HIS A 148 8.80 -10.42 -7.58
CA HIS A 148 7.38 -10.25 -7.36
C HIS A 148 6.82 -11.24 -6.35
N PHE A 149 5.93 -10.74 -5.49
CA PHE A 149 4.93 -11.54 -4.81
C PHE A 149 3.57 -11.17 -5.37
N LYS A 150 2.89 -12.11 -6.01
CA LYS A 150 1.56 -11.91 -6.58
C LYS A 150 0.58 -12.88 -5.93
N PHE A 151 -0.57 -12.36 -5.52
CA PHE A 151 -1.57 -13.18 -4.87
C PHE A 151 -2.98 -12.72 -5.21
N ASP A 152 -3.85 -13.69 -5.50
CA ASP A 152 -5.28 -13.48 -5.67
C ASP A 152 -5.97 -13.99 -4.40
N ILE A 153 -6.50 -13.07 -3.59
CA ILE A 153 -7.09 -13.41 -2.31
C ILE A 153 -8.41 -14.16 -2.49
N GLN A 154 -9.20 -13.78 -3.50
CA GLN A 154 -10.50 -14.43 -3.75
C GLN A 154 -10.34 -15.89 -4.13
N SER A 155 -9.37 -16.21 -4.96
CA SER A 155 -9.11 -17.59 -5.37
C SER A 155 -8.10 -18.30 -4.47
N ASN A 156 -7.49 -17.58 -3.52
CA ASN A 156 -6.45 -18.10 -2.62
C ASN A 156 -5.30 -18.71 -3.42
N LYS A 157 -4.78 -17.97 -4.39
CA LYS A 157 -3.83 -18.49 -5.36
C LYS A 157 -2.68 -17.52 -5.60
N VAL A 158 -1.45 -18.06 -5.61
CA VAL A 158 -0.26 -17.35 -6.07
C VAL A 158 -0.37 -17.13 -7.57
N GLY A 159 -0.01 -15.95 -8.01
CA GLY A 159 -0.01 -15.66 -9.46
C GLY A 159 -0.67 -14.36 -9.81
#